data_084e3e99387ed71c0c3e8edb0873d8d1
#
_entry.id   084e3e99387ed71c0c3e8edb0873d8d1
#
_cell.length_a   1.000
_cell.length_b   1.000
_cell.length_c   1.000
_cell.angle_alpha   90.00
_cell.angle_beta   90.00
_cell.angle_gamma   90.00
#
_symmetry.space_group_name_H-M   'P 1'
#
loop_
_entity.id
_entity.type
_entity.pdbx_description
1 polymer ?
#
loop_
_entity_poly.entity_id
_entity_poly.type
_entity_poly.pdbx_seq_one_letter_code
_entity_poly.pdbx_strand_id
1 'polypeptide(L)'
;MAIYEINWDRPTIYIRQDKPLPAQISEITGITDNMLAGGVSMEEALEELDSLPCKDTPFLFANEDFATGFLNAEYLRCGKTFDRPYVAIDKLANIPFGYLMQRKAWNIPALVGFKTLRKQPLDEELQKLFALTACTFEALQMRCDVRCPEEFAKLYAAELCE
;
A
#
# COMPACT_ATOMS: atom_id res chain seq x y z
N MET A 1 -6.46 22.15 3.14
CA MET A 1 -6.20 20.87 3.81
C MET A 1 -7.13 19.84 3.18
N ALA A 2 -6.64 19.02 2.29
CA ALA A 2 -7.42 17.93 1.72
C ALA A 2 -7.53 16.83 2.78
N ILE A 3 -8.75 16.52 3.20
CA ILE A 3 -9.01 15.39 4.09
C ILE A 3 -9.13 14.17 3.19
N TYR A 4 -8.12 13.32 3.21
CA TYR A 4 -8.20 12.02 2.53
C TYR A 4 -9.06 11.10 3.40
N GLU A 5 -10.27 10.81 2.93
CA GLU A 5 -11.14 9.86 3.57
C GLU A 5 -10.69 8.45 3.15
N ILE A 6 -10.08 7.72 4.07
CA ILE A 6 -9.71 6.33 3.84
C ILE A 6 -10.89 5.49 4.32
N ASN A 7 -11.48 4.74 3.40
CA ASN A 7 -12.56 3.82 3.75
C ASN A 7 -11.94 2.53 4.32
N TRP A 8 -12.04 2.37 5.64
CA TRP A 8 -11.51 1.23 6.40
C TRP A 8 -12.51 0.08 6.56
N ASP A 9 -13.72 0.23 6.04
CA ASP A 9 -14.82 -0.70 6.28
C ASP A 9 -14.76 -1.96 5.41
N ARG A 10 -13.66 -2.18 4.68
CA ARG A 10 -13.52 -3.38 3.88
C ARG A 10 -12.98 -4.53 4.72
N PRO A 11 -13.65 -5.68 4.68
CA PRO A 11 -13.19 -6.86 5.40
C PRO A 11 -11.85 -7.35 4.83
N THR A 12 -11.00 -7.89 5.69
CA THR A 12 -9.82 -8.64 5.26
C THR A 12 -10.26 -9.85 4.47
N ILE A 13 -9.71 -10.02 3.26
CA ILE A 13 -9.98 -11.17 2.40
C ILE A 13 -8.87 -12.18 2.62
N TYR A 14 -9.23 -13.37 3.05
CA TYR A 14 -8.32 -14.50 3.13
C TYR A 14 -8.40 -15.31 1.84
N ILE A 15 -7.23 -15.68 1.30
CA ILE A 15 -7.13 -16.49 0.08
C ILE A 15 -6.90 -17.92 0.51
N ARG A 16 -7.76 -18.83 0.04
CA ARG A 16 -7.67 -20.26 0.33
C ARG A 16 -6.34 -20.82 -0.18
N GLN A 17 -5.73 -21.65 0.63
CA GLN A 17 -4.50 -22.35 0.32
C GLN A 17 -4.72 -23.86 0.34
N ASP A 18 -4.10 -24.57 -0.62
CA ASP A 18 -4.15 -26.03 -0.69
C ASP A 18 -3.13 -26.70 0.23
N LYS A 19 -2.17 -25.91 0.71
CA LYS A 19 -1.06 -26.40 1.57
C LYS A 19 -1.15 -25.77 2.95
N PRO A 20 -0.82 -26.52 4.00
CA PRO A 20 -0.72 -25.97 5.34
C PRO A 20 0.28 -24.81 5.39
N LEU A 21 -0.07 -23.80 6.18
CA LEU A 21 0.79 -22.64 6.37
C LEU A 21 2.02 -23.04 7.22
N PRO A 22 3.24 -22.68 6.82
CA PRO A 22 4.41 -22.89 7.67
C PRO A 22 4.24 -22.21 9.03
N ALA A 23 4.58 -22.92 10.12
CA ALA A 23 4.41 -22.43 11.48
C ALA A 23 5.03 -21.02 11.69
N GLN A 24 6.20 -20.78 11.11
CA GLN A 24 6.86 -19.46 11.18
C GLN A 24 6.03 -18.33 10.57
N ILE A 25 5.30 -18.62 9.49
CA ILE A 25 4.43 -17.62 8.86
C ILE A 25 3.23 -17.33 9.75
N SER A 26 2.62 -18.38 10.35
CA SER A 26 1.53 -18.20 11.32
C SER A 26 1.96 -17.39 12.54
N GLU A 27 3.16 -17.60 13.04
CA GLU A 27 3.72 -16.83 14.16
C GLU A 27 3.92 -15.34 13.83
N ILE A 28 4.39 -15.04 12.61
CA ILE A 28 4.67 -13.67 12.19
C ILE A 28 3.37 -12.92 11.83
N THR A 29 2.44 -13.59 11.14
CA THR A 29 1.26 -12.94 10.56
C THR A 29 0.01 -13.07 11.43
N GLY A 30 -0.02 -14.03 12.36
CA GLY A 30 -1.23 -14.40 13.09
C GLY A 30 -2.27 -15.14 12.25
N ILE A 31 -1.99 -15.41 10.96
CA ILE A 31 -2.90 -16.13 10.06
C ILE A 31 -2.82 -17.63 10.36
N THR A 32 -3.97 -18.28 10.42
CA THR A 32 -4.09 -19.71 10.70
C THR A 32 -4.68 -20.47 9.51
N ASP A 33 -4.42 -21.78 9.44
CA ASP A 33 -5.02 -22.65 8.40
C ASP A 33 -6.56 -22.59 8.41
N ASN A 34 -7.18 -22.46 9.59
CA ASN A 34 -8.64 -22.32 9.70
C ASN A 34 -9.16 -21.03 9.03
N MET A 35 -8.41 -19.92 9.15
CA MET A 35 -8.77 -18.67 8.50
C MET A 35 -8.66 -18.81 6.98
N LEU A 36 -7.63 -19.49 6.49
CA LEU A 36 -7.42 -19.72 5.07
C LEU A 36 -8.42 -20.72 4.49
N ALA A 37 -8.83 -21.75 5.24
CA ALA A 37 -9.82 -22.74 4.79
C ALA A 37 -11.18 -22.10 4.44
N GLY A 38 -11.57 -21.05 5.16
CA GLY A 38 -12.77 -20.25 4.89
C GLY A 38 -12.58 -19.14 3.85
N GLY A 39 -11.38 -19.01 3.29
CA GLY A 39 -11.05 -17.98 2.32
C GLY A 39 -11.63 -18.21 0.94
N VAL A 40 -11.56 -17.17 0.10
CA VAL A 40 -11.95 -17.20 -1.30
C VAL A 40 -10.84 -17.77 -2.19
N SER A 41 -11.13 -18.07 -3.44
CA SER A 41 -10.10 -18.40 -4.44
C SER A 41 -9.25 -17.17 -4.78
N MET A 42 -8.09 -17.38 -5.39
CA MET A 42 -7.27 -16.28 -5.89
C MET A 42 -8.02 -15.48 -6.96
N GLU A 43 -8.72 -16.14 -7.85
CA GLU A 43 -9.52 -15.50 -8.90
C GLU A 43 -10.59 -14.57 -8.31
N GLU A 44 -11.35 -15.05 -7.33
CA GLU A 44 -12.37 -14.26 -6.64
C GLU A 44 -11.74 -13.04 -5.91
N ALA A 45 -10.57 -13.21 -5.27
CA ALA A 45 -9.86 -12.12 -4.61
C ALA A 45 -9.38 -11.06 -5.62
N LEU A 46 -8.87 -11.46 -6.78
CA LEU A 46 -8.46 -10.54 -7.84
C LEU A 46 -9.65 -9.83 -8.48
N GLU A 47 -10.79 -10.51 -8.64
CA GLU A 47 -12.03 -9.89 -9.13
C GLU A 47 -12.55 -8.83 -8.15
N GLU A 48 -12.46 -9.09 -6.84
CA GLU A 48 -12.81 -8.09 -5.85
C GLU A 48 -11.85 -6.90 -5.90
N LEU A 49 -10.55 -7.14 -6.08
CA LEU A 49 -9.56 -6.08 -6.26
C LEU A 49 -9.85 -5.23 -7.52
N ASP A 50 -10.22 -5.88 -8.63
CA ASP A 50 -10.59 -5.22 -9.89
C ASP A 50 -11.90 -4.43 -9.77
N SER A 51 -12.81 -4.85 -8.88
CA SER A 51 -14.09 -4.20 -8.63
C SER A 51 -13.99 -2.92 -7.82
N LEU A 52 -12.81 -2.62 -7.25
CA LEU A 52 -12.60 -1.40 -6.48
C LEU A 52 -12.93 -0.17 -7.32
N PRO A 53 -13.73 0.77 -6.79
CA PRO A 53 -14.08 2.00 -7.49
C PRO A 53 -12.83 2.82 -7.78
N CYS A 54 -12.93 3.70 -8.77
CA CYS A 54 -11.86 4.61 -9.16
C CYS A 54 -10.65 3.89 -9.77
N LYS A 55 -10.84 3.32 -10.96
CA LYS A 55 -9.76 2.62 -11.70
C LYS A 55 -8.52 3.49 -11.95
N ASP A 56 -8.69 4.80 -12.01
CA ASP A 56 -7.61 5.76 -12.21
C ASP A 56 -6.89 6.16 -10.91
N THR A 57 -7.42 5.75 -9.76
CA THR A 57 -6.75 6.01 -8.47
C THR A 57 -5.62 5.01 -8.28
N PRO A 58 -4.38 5.47 -8.06
CA PRO A 58 -3.25 4.57 -7.90
C PRO A 58 -3.32 3.78 -6.60
N PHE A 59 -2.87 2.52 -6.64
CA PHE A 59 -2.55 1.77 -5.44
C PHE A 59 -1.31 2.34 -4.75
N LEU A 60 -1.29 2.29 -3.42
CA LEU A 60 -0.11 2.63 -2.64
C LEU A 60 0.54 1.34 -2.13
N PHE A 61 1.80 1.15 -2.49
CA PHE A 61 2.60 0.03 -2.02
C PHE A 61 3.69 0.50 -1.06
N ALA A 62 3.93 -0.28 -0.02
CA ALA A 62 5.04 -0.05 0.90
C ALA A 62 6.38 -0.49 0.28
N ASN A 63 6.34 -1.55 -0.52
CA ASN A 63 7.48 -2.13 -1.23
C ASN A 63 7.01 -2.53 -2.62
N GLU A 64 7.43 -1.77 -3.63
CA GLU A 64 6.99 -1.97 -5.01
C GLU A 64 7.37 -3.34 -5.55
N ASP A 65 8.64 -3.70 -5.44
CA ASP A 65 9.18 -4.90 -6.07
C ASP A 65 8.47 -6.16 -5.56
N PHE A 66 8.19 -6.20 -4.25
CA PHE A 66 7.46 -7.30 -3.64
C PHE A 66 5.99 -7.31 -4.08
N ALA A 67 5.30 -6.18 -3.97
CA ALA A 67 3.86 -6.09 -4.22
C ALA A 67 3.52 -6.30 -5.70
N THR A 68 4.24 -5.62 -6.60
CA THR A 68 4.01 -5.76 -8.05
C THR A 68 4.42 -7.12 -8.57
N GLY A 69 5.54 -7.66 -8.09
CA GLY A 69 5.99 -9.01 -8.43
C GLY A 69 4.95 -10.07 -8.06
N PHE A 70 4.39 -10.00 -6.85
CA PHE A 70 3.34 -10.90 -6.41
C PHE A 70 2.05 -10.73 -7.24
N LEU A 71 1.54 -9.51 -7.36
CA LEU A 71 0.30 -9.25 -8.11
C LEU A 71 0.43 -9.67 -9.57
N ASN A 72 1.50 -9.28 -10.25
CA ASN A 72 1.72 -9.68 -11.64
C ASN A 72 1.74 -11.21 -11.82
N ALA A 73 2.40 -11.93 -10.90
CA ALA A 73 2.45 -13.38 -10.97
C ALA A 73 1.06 -14.00 -10.79
N GLU A 74 0.26 -13.52 -9.84
CA GLU A 74 -1.08 -14.07 -9.59
C GLU A 74 -2.08 -13.69 -10.70
N TYR A 75 -2.04 -12.46 -11.21
CA TYR A 75 -2.84 -12.07 -12.36
C TYR A 75 -2.52 -12.93 -13.60
N LEU A 76 -1.23 -13.16 -13.88
CA LEU A 76 -0.82 -14.03 -15.00
C LEU A 76 -1.29 -15.48 -14.83
N ARG A 77 -1.27 -16.03 -13.61
CA ARG A 77 -1.79 -17.37 -13.33
C ARG A 77 -3.29 -17.49 -13.63
N CYS A 78 -4.04 -16.40 -13.43
CA CYS A 78 -5.46 -16.30 -13.76
C CYS A 78 -5.72 -15.85 -15.21
N GLY A 79 -4.68 -15.79 -16.07
CA GLY A 79 -4.82 -15.37 -17.47
C GLY A 79 -5.15 -13.88 -17.64
N LYS A 80 -4.90 -13.07 -16.62
CA LYS A 80 -5.16 -11.63 -16.58
C LYS A 80 -3.83 -10.85 -16.52
N THR A 81 -3.90 -9.53 -16.68
CA THR A 81 -2.78 -8.61 -16.49
C THR A 81 -3.15 -7.60 -15.41
N PHE A 82 -2.24 -7.33 -14.50
CA PHE A 82 -2.40 -6.23 -13.54
C PHE A 82 -2.13 -4.91 -14.28
N ASP A 83 -3.17 -4.13 -14.50
CA ASP A 83 -3.15 -2.88 -15.28
C ASP A 83 -3.75 -1.71 -14.45
N ARG A 84 -3.32 -1.60 -13.21
CA ARG A 84 -3.74 -0.50 -12.33
C ARG A 84 -2.54 0.41 -12.05
N PRO A 85 -2.73 1.73 -12.06
CA PRO A 85 -1.68 2.65 -11.64
C PRO A 85 -1.30 2.38 -10.18
N TYR A 86 -0.04 2.57 -9.85
CA TYR A 86 0.45 2.41 -8.48
C TYR A 86 1.56 3.39 -8.16
N VAL A 87 1.78 3.60 -6.88
CA VAL A 87 2.86 4.42 -6.32
C VAL A 87 3.50 3.66 -5.17
N ALA A 88 4.81 3.52 -5.18
CA ALA A 88 5.56 3.02 -4.05
C ALA A 88 5.87 4.19 -3.10
N ILE A 89 5.31 4.12 -1.89
CA ILE A 89 5.42 5.22 -0.94
C ILE A 89 6.85 5.42 -0.44
N ASP A 90 7.64 4.36 -0.35
CA ASP A 90 9.05 4.42 0.00
C ASP A 90 9.86 5.19 -1.04
N LYS A 91 9.58 5.01 -2.33
CA LYS A 91 10.20 5.77 -3.42
C LYS A 91 9.68 7.21 -3.48
N LEU A 92 8.36 7.41 -3.40
CA LEU A 92 7.76 8.75 -3.43
C LEU A 92 8.25 9.60 -2.26
N ALA A 93 8.42 9.03 -1.07
CA ALA A 93 8.92 9.72 0.10
C ALA A 93 10.40 10.18 -0.03
N ASN A 94 11.15 9.62 -0.97
CA ASN A 94 12.50 10.11 -1.27
C ASN A 94 12.50 11.54 -1.80
N ILE A 95 11.46 11.98 -2.51
CA ILE A 95 11.37 13.33 -3.08
C ILE A 95 11.44 14.39 -1.95
N PRO A 96 10.54 14.39 -0.95
CA PRO A 96 10.61 15.36 0.14
C PRO A 96 11.64 15.02 1.22
N PHE A 97 12.02 13.74 1.40
CA PHE A 97 12.76 13.26 2.57
C PHE A 97 14.04 12.50 2.27
N GLY A 98 14.55 12.52 1.04
CA GLY A 98 15.65 11.68 0.54
C GLY A 98 16.75 11.31 1.53
N TYR A 99 17.31 12.31 2.24
CA TYR A 99 18.33 12.06 3.25
C TYR A 99 17.83 11.27 4.46
N LEU A 100 16.57 11.46 4.87
CA LEU A 100 15.98 10.77 6.02
C LEU A 100 15.60 9.34 5.70
N MET A 101 15.25 9.05 4.44
CA MET A 101 14.89 7.69 3.98
C MET A 101 16.03 6.69 4.17
N GLN A 102 17.29 7.12 4.04
CA GLN A 102 18.45 6.27 4.26
C GLN A 102 18.59 5.77 5.71
N ARG A 103 17.90 6.40 6.66
CA ARG A 103 18.03 6.10 8.09
C ARG A 103 16.89 5.30 8.72
N LYS A 104 15.82 5.03 8.07
CA LYS A 104 14.60 4.27 8.47
C LYS A 104 13.34 5.07 8.10
N ALA A 105 12.83 4.86 6.92
CA ALA A 105 11.66 5.52 6.36
C ALA A 105 10.46 5.60 7.30
N TRP A 106 10.17 4.52 8.00
CA TRP A 106 9.02 4.41 8.89
C TRP A 106 9.05 5.34 10.11
N ASN A 107 10.20 5.90 10.44
CA ASN A 107 10.34 6.85 11.53
C ASN A 107 10.22 8.32 11.07
N ILE A 108 10.13 8.58 9.77
CA ILE A 108 10.05 9.94 9.22
C ILE A 108 8.90 10.75 9.82
N PRO A 109 7.67 10.23 9.93
CA PRO A 109 6.58 11.00 10.53
C PRO A 109 6.91 11.52 11.92
N ALA A 110 7.52 10.69 12.76
CA ALA A 110 7.94 11.11 14.10
C ALA A 110 9.10 12.12 14.06
N LEU A 111 10.07 11.95 13.16
CA LEU A 111 11.23 12.83 13.02
C LEU A 111 10.85 14.24 12.56
N VAL A 112 9.84 14.36 11.70
CA VAL A 112 9.31 15.66 11.22
C VAL A 112 8.20 16.22 12.11
N GLY A 113 7.89 15.56 13.23
CA GLY A 113 6.86 15.99 14.17
C GLY A 113 5.43 15.80 13.68
N PHE A 114 5.23 14.95 12.67
CA PHE A 114 3.91 14.64 12.15
C PHE A 114 3.10 13.82 13.18
N LYS A 115 1.91 14.28 13.49
CA LYS A 115 0.99 13.59 14.41
C LYS A 115 -0.26 13.19 13.67
N THR A 116 -0.57 11.91 13.66
CA THR A 116 -1.88 11.42 13.22
C THR A 116 -2.95 11.80 14.24
N LEU A 117 -3.99 12.49 13.78
CA LEU A 117 -5.06 13.01 14.65
C LEU A 117 -6.02 11.91 15.17
N ARG A 118 -5.95 10.70 14.63
CA ARG A 118 -6.80 9.57 15.04
C ARG A 118 -5.97 8.29 15.17
N LYS A 119 -6.22 7.54 16.25
CA LYS A 119 -5.86 6.12 16.30
C LYS A 119 -6.77 5.39 15.32
N GLN A 120 -6.20 4.85 14.27
CA GLN A 120 -6.92 4.04 13.30
C GLN A 120 -7.07 2.61 13.84
N PRO A 121 -8.18 1.91 13.56
CA PRO A 121 -8.37 0.50 13.94
C PRO A 121 -7.59 -0.43 12.99
N LEU A 122 -6.32 -0.13 12.79
CA LEU A 122 -5.41 -0.86 11.91
C LEU A 122 -4.32 -1.53 12.73
N ASP A 123 -3.74 -2.57 12.17
CA ASP A 123 -2.51 -3.10 12.72
C ASP A 123 -1.37 -2.06 12.66
N GLU A 124 -0.31 -2.32 13.40
CA GLU A 124 0.78 -1.36 13.57
C GLU A 124 1.49 -1.02 12.26
N GLU A 125 1.62 -1.97 11.35
CA GLU A 125 2.30 -1.79 10.06
C GLU A 125 1.48 -0.89 9.13
N LEU A 126 0.17 -1.11 9.05
CA LEU A 126 -0.72 -0.25 8.28
C LEU A 126 -0.79 1.16 8.88
N GLN A 127 -0.74 1.31 10.19
CA GLN A 127 -0.66 2.62 10.84
C GLN A 127 0.63 3.37 10.45
N LYS A 128 1.76 2.68 10.40
CA LYS A 128 3.05 3.24 9.96
C LYS A 128 3.00 3.65 8.50
N LEU A 129 2.49 2.77 7.63
CA LEU A 129 2.31 3.06 6.20
C LEU A 129 1.43 4.28 5.99
N PHE A 130 0.31 4.36 6.68
CA PHE A 130 -0.59 5.50 6.62
C PHE A 130 0.09 6.79 7.06
N ALA A 131 0.78 6.77 8.20
CA ALA A 131 1.48 7.94 8.72
C ALA A 131 2.56 8.44 7.75
N LEU A 132 3.33 7.55 7.15
CA LEU A 132 4.33 7.90 6.14
C LEU A 132 3.67 8.48 4.89
N THR A 133 2.59 7.87 4.41
CA THR A 133 1.84 8.33 3.23
C THR A 133 1.30 9.74 3.45
N ALA A 134 0.61 9.98 4.56
CA ALA A 134 0.03 11.27 4.88
C ALA A 134 1.10 12.37 5.03
N CYS A 135 2.18 12.06 5.73
CA CYS A 135 3.33 12.94 5.89
C CYS A 135 4.00 13.28 4.55
N THR A 136 4.17 12.30 3.68
CA THR A 136 4.75 12.48 2.35
C THR A 136 3.86 13.37 1.48
N PHE A 137 2.56 13.12 1.46
CA PHE A 137 1.62 13.92 0.68
C PHE A 137 1.56 15.37 1.17
N GLU A 138 1.54 15.61 2.47
CA GLU A 138 1.59 16.97 3.03
C GLU A 138 2.87 17.69 2.62
N ALA A 139 4.02 17.02 2.69
CA ALA A 139 5.29 17.61 2.28
C ALA A 139 5.34 17.92 0.78
N LEU A 140 4.80 17.05 -0.07
CA LEU A 140 4.73 17.26 -1.52
C LEU A 140 3.75 18.38 -1.89
N GLN A 141 2.61 18.47 -1.21
CA GLN A 141 1.68 19.60 -1.39
C GLN A 141 2.35 20.94 -1.12
N MET A 142 3.16 21.01 -0.05
CA MET A 142 3.86 22.25 0.30
C MET A 142 5.02 22.59 -0.64
N ARG A 143 5.71 21.59 -1.20
CA ARG A 143 6.94 21.79 -1.99
C ARG A 143 6.72 21.78 -3.50
N CYS A 144 5.78 20.98 -3.99
CA CYS A 144 5.58 20.69 -5.40
C CYS A 144 4.22 21.13 -5.92
N ASP A 145 3.39 21.78 -5.09
CA ASP A 145 2.01 22.22 -5.41
C ASP A 145 1.12 21.09 -5.97
N VAL A 146 1.37 19.85 -5.55
CA VAL A 146 0.62 18.66 -5.95
C VAL A 146 -0.66 18.56 -5.12
N ARG A 147 -1.82 18.40 -5.75
CA ARG A 147 -3.12 18.57 -5.07
C ARG A 147 -4.05 17.37 -5.18
N CYS A 148 -3.79 16.46 -6.10
CA CYS A 148 -4.66 15.31 -6.34
C CYS A 148 -3.86 14.01 -6.54
N PRO A 149 -4.47 12.82 -6.36
CA PRO A 149 -3.78 11.52 -6.49
C PRO A 149 -3.12 11.31 -7.86
N GLU A 150 -3.73 11.80 -8.93
CA GLU A 150 -3.20 11.67 -10.29
C GLU A 150 -1.91 12.48 -10.48
N GLU A 151 -1.78 13.62 -9.82
CA GLU A 151 -0.56 14.44 -9.84
C GLU A 151 0.57 13.77 -9.06
N PHE A 152 0.27 13.09 -7.95
CA PHE A 152 1.25 12.27 -7.24
C PHE A 152 1.75 11.11 -8.11
N ALA A 153 0.87 10.44 -8.83
CA ALA A 153 1.26 9.37 -9.74
C ALA A 153 2.13 9.88 -10.90
N LYS A 154 1.84 11.06 -11.45
CA LYS A 154 2.67 11.69 -12.49
C LYS A 154 4.04 12.09 -11.96
N LEU A 155 4.10 12.69 -10.77
CA LEU A 155 5.36 13.06 -10.13
C LEU A 155 6.21 11.80 -9.87
N TYR A 156 5.61 10.74 -9.36
CA TYR A 156 6.28 9.47 -9.14
C TYR A 156 6.83 8.87 -10.45
N ALA A 157 6.04 8.88 -11.52
CA ALA A 157 6.49 8.37 -12.82
C ALA A 157 7.64 9.20 -13.41
N ALA A 158 7.65 10.52 -13.21
CA ALA A 158 8.73 11.40 -13.67
C ALA A 158 10.06 11.10 -12.95
N GLU A 159 10.02 10.90 -11.63
CA GLU A 159 11.22 10.58 -10.82
C GLU A 159 11.82 9.20 -11.13
N LEU A 160 11.02 8.25 -11.64
CA LEU A 160 11.54 6.94 -12.06
C LEU A 160 12.25 6.96 -13.42
N CYS A 161 12.10 8.05 -14.18
CA CYS A 161 12.73 8.19 -15.50
C CYS A 161 14.10 8.91 -15.45
N GLU A 162 14.53 9.40 -14.30
CA GLU A 162 15.86 9.97 -14.04
C GLU A 162 16.80 8.94 -13.42
#